data_8f4928b1e9bd613009ae10fe9b341630
#
_entry.id   8f4928b1e9bd613009ae10fe9b341630
#
_cell.length_a   1.000
_cell.length_b   1.000
_cell.length_c   1.000
_cell.angle_alpha   90.00
_cell.angle_beta   90.00
_cell.angle_gamma   90.00
#
_symmetry.space_group_name_H-M   'P 1'
#
loop_
_entity.id
_entity.type
_entity.pdbx_description
1 polymer ?
#
loop_
_entity_poly.entity_id
_entity_poly.type
_entity_poly.pdbx_seq_one_letter_code
_entity_poly.pdbx_strand_id
1 'polypeptide(L)'
;MFLMQTLNHTVRGRSDLEKLSIPLIGEIPHFLSGGKKLWKRHKDNAKRQVYVKKDCRDLINESFRVLRTKLDYFIKPFGAGKKIILVTSFNIGAGKSFISANLSEALALKDCRVLAIDFDMRHASLSTFGETQAQGLSAYLCGIEDDVAKLIQHNPKGCNFDILPVGVLPPNPAELLLSPKMNDMLDKLRNEYDYIILDCPPIDIVTDTSIIKDYADANLFVIRVGLIGQT
;
A
#
# COMPACT_ATOMS: atom_id res chain seq x y z
N MET A 1 30.21 24.39 21.84
CA MET A 1 30.06 23.95 20.44
C MET A 1 29.84 22.43 20.39
N PHE A 2 28.76 21.93 21.04
CA PHE A 2 28.55 20.47 21.22
C PHE A 2 27.07 20.05 21.16
N LEU A 3 26.23 20.74 20.40
CA LEU A 3 24.77 20.51 20.43
C LEU A 3 24.09 20.40 19.08
N MET A 4 24.81 20.06 18.00
CA MET A 4 24.21 19.97 16.65
C MET A 4 24.39 18.63 15.94
N GLN A 5 24.79 17.58 16.64
CA GLN A 5 25.00 16.25 16.00
C GLN A 5 23.92 15.20 16.29
N THR A 6 22.87 15.51 17.04
CA THR A 6 21.96 14.46 17.56
C THR A 6 20.58 14.38 16.90
N LEU A 7 20.27 15.12 15.83
CA LEU A 7 18.92 15.14 15.29
C LEU A 7 18.82 14.93 13.76
N ASN A 8 19.65 14.06 13.21
CA ASN A 8 19.48 13.69 11.80
C ASN A 8 18.92 12.26 11.71
N HIS A 9 17.61 12.12 11.87
CA HIS A 9 16.87 10.85 11.79
C HIS A 9 16.58 10.40 10.35
N THR A 10 17.37 10.85 9.38
CA THR A 10 17.18 10.49 7.97
C THR A 10 17.85 9.17 7.68
N VAL A 11 17.10 8.20 7.22
CA VAL A 11 17.65 6.96 6.66
C VAL A 11 18.41 7.32 5.37
N ARG A 12 19.73 7.09 5.35
CA ARG A 12 20.61 7.43 4.24
C ARG A 12 20.89 6.24 3.33
N GLY A 13 20.69 5.03 3.82
CA GLY A 13 20.96 3.83 3.06
C GLY A 13 20.74 2.54 3.84
N ARG A 14 21.15 1.45 3.23
CA ARG A 14 20.98 0.08 3.76
C ARG A 14 21.63 -0.11 5.12
N SER A 15 22.82 0.48 5.35
CA SER A 15 23.55 0.37 6.62
C SER A 15 22.78 0.89 7.84
N ASP A 16 21.88 1.85 7.65
CA ASP A 16 21.06 2.37 8.73
C ASP A 16 19.91 1.40 9.06
N LEU A 17 19.42 0.66 8.05
CA LEU A 17 18.36 -0.33 8.20
C LEU A 17 18.88 -1.65 8.80
N GLU A 18 20.13 -2.02 8.55
CA GLU A 18 20.76 -3.23 9.10
C GLU A 18 20.87 -3.21 10.65
N LYS A 19 20.81 -2.01 11.23
CA LYS A 19 20.76 -1.84 12.70
C LYS A 19 19.39 -2.15 13.29
N LEU A 20 18.35 -2.20 12.45
CA LEU A 20 17.01 -2.58 12.84
C LEU A 20 16.92 -4.11 12.83
N SER A 21 16.34 -4.70 13.86
CA SER A 21 16.07 -6.15 13.92
C SER A 21 14.95 -6.61 12.98
N ILE A 22 14.69 -5.83 11.91
CA ILE A 22 13.62 -6.07 10.93
C ILE A 22 14.26 -6.46 9.60
N PRO A 23 13.80 -7.55 8.96
CA PRO A 23 14.38 -7.99 7.69
C PRO A 23 14.10 -7.00 6.55
N LEU A 24 15.12 -6.65 5.78
CA LEU A 24 14.99 -5.89 4.54
C LEU A 24 14.61 -6.85 3.40
N ILE A 25 13.37 -6.82 2.96
CA ILE A 25 12.85 -7.75 1.95
C ILE A 25 12.94 -7.24 0.52
N GLY A 26 13.17 -5.93 0.30
CA GLY A 26 13.30 -5.39 -1.05
C GLY A 26 13.80 -3.96 -1.09
N GLU A 27 14.37 -3.60 -2.22
CA GLU A 27 14.77 -2.24 -2.56
C GLU A 27 14.18 -1.91 -3.92
N ILE A 28 13.33 -0.88 -3.96
CA ILE A 28 12.72 -0.41 -5.20
C ILE A 28 13.41 0.89 -5.61
N PRO A 29 14.05 0.93 -6.79
CA PRO A 29 14.76 2.11 -7.23
C PRO A 29 13.80 3.29 -7.44
N HIS A 30 14.27 4.49 -7.10
CA HIS A 30 13.51 5.70 -7.36
C HIS A 30 13.44 5.94 -8.88
N PHE A 31 12.27 5.87 -9.45
CA PHE A 31 12.04 6.05 -10.87
C PHE A 31 11.84 7.54 -11.19
N LEU A 32 12.78 8.10 -11.93
CA LEU A 32 12.60 9.38 -12.63
C LEU A 32 12.08 9.06 -14.03
N SER A 33 10.80 9.23 -14.26
CA SER A 33 10.21 9.09 -15.59
C SER A 33 10.89 10.06 -16.57
N GLY A 34 11.70 9.50 -17.50
CA GLY A 34 12.29 10.23 -18.61
C GLY A 34 13.44 11.15 -18.24
N GLY A 35 14.65 10.85 -18.72
CA GLY A 35 15.93 11.54 -18.53
C GLY A 35 16.03 13.04 -18.82
N LYS A 36 15.07 13.83 -18.39
CA LYS A 36 15.15 15.30 -18.34
C LYS A 36 14.80 15.77 -16.94
N LYS A 37 15.73 16.47 -16.30
CA LYS A 37 15.51 17.29 -15.11
C LYS A 37 14.34 18.24 -15.37
N LEU A 38 13.12 17.85 -15.10
CA LEU A 38 11.98 18.73 -15.02
C LEU A 38 11.54 18.82 -13.58
N TRP A 39 12.30 19.62 -12.81
CA TRP A 39 11.81 20.24 -11.59
C TRP A 39 10.80 21.32 -11.99
N LYS A 40 9.69 20.94 -12.58
CA LYS A 40 8.49 21.76 -12.63
C LYS A 40 7.44 21.05 -11.79
N ARG A 41 7.10 21.71 -10.70
CA ARG A 41 5.88 21.51 -9.92
C ARG A 41 4.67 21.57 -10.88
N HIS A 42 4.40 20.51 -11.59
CA HIS A 42 3.10 20.36 -12.20
C HIS A 42 2.16 19.77 -11.14
N LYS A 43 1.32 20.65 -10.60
CA LYS A 43 0.01 20.31 -10.09
C LYS A 43 -0.85 19.81 -11.29
N ASP A 44 -0.46 18.76 -11.92
CA ASP A 44 -1.25 18.14 -12.94
C ASP A 44 -1.46 16.68 -12.55
N ASN A 45 -2.72 16.27 -12.58
CA ASN A 45 -3.24 14.91 -12.49
C ASN A 45 -2.48 13.95 -13.43
N ALA A 46 -1.19 13.74 -13.21
CA ALA A 46 -0.46 12.63 -13.79
C ALA A 46 -1.16 11.38 -13.25
N LYS A 47 -2.03 10.80 -14.07
CA LYS A 47 -2.75 9.56 -13.75
C LYS A 47 -1.74 8.58 -13.19
N ARG A 48 -1.88 8.24 -11.93
CA ARG A 48 -1.05 7.20 -11.32
C ARG A 48 -1.29 5.92 -12.10
N GLN A 49 -0.22 5.24 -12.47
CA GLN A 49 -0.28 4.02 -13.26
C GLN A 49 0.58 2.94 -12.61
N VAL A 50 0.22 1.71 -12.88
CA VAL A 50 1.00 0.53 -12.50
C VAL A 50 2.16 0.37 -13.49
N TYR A 51 3.38 0.19 -12.98
CA TYR A 51 4.59 0.03 -13.78
C TYR A 51 4.96 -1.44 -14.00
N VAL A 52 4.58 -2.32 -13.09
CA VAL A 52 4.80 -3.76 -13.23
C VAL A 52 3.97 -4.27 -14.39
N LYS A 53 4.61 -5.03 -15.30
CA LYS A 53 3.98 -5.58 -16.50
C LYS A 53 4.49 -6.99 -16.76
N LYS A 54 3.63 -7.81 -17.38
CA LYS A 54 4.02 -9.13 -17.90
C LYS A 54 5.15 -8.94 -18.92
N ASP A 55 6.15 -9.80 -18.87
CA ASP A 55 7.26 -9.87 -19.82
C ASP A 55 8.20 -8.64 -19.86
N CYS A 56 8.04 -7.66 -18.99
CA CYS A 56 8.97 -6.55 -18.86
C CYS A 56 10.14 -6.91 -17.91
N ARG A 57 11.38 -6.65 -18.36
CA ARG A 57 12.62 -7.00 -17.63
C ARG A 57 13.44 -5.77 -17.22
N ASP A 58 12.80 -4.64 -17.05
CA ASP A 58 13.48 -3.47 -16.51
C ASP A 58 13.73 -3.60 -15.00
N LEU A 59 14.54 -2.70 -14.46
CA LEU A 59 14.97 -2.72 -13.08
C LEU A 59 13.80 -2.67 -12.08
N ILE A 60 12.73 -1.93 -12.41
CA ILE A 60 11.55 -1.84 -11.54
C ILE A 60 10.80 -3.16 -11.50
N ASN A 61 10.54 -3.75 -12.66
CA ASN A 61 9.85 -5.03 -12.76
C ASN A 61 10.60 -6.13 -12.01
N GLU A 62 11.95 -6.19 -12.20
CA GLU A 62 12.77 -7.14 -11.46
C GLU A 62 12.76 -6.89 -9.94
N SER A 63 12.79 -5.63 -9.51
CA SER A 63 12.72 -5.29 -8.08
C SER A 63 11.42 -5.76 -7.44
N PHE A 64 10.27 -5.62 -8.13
CA PHE A 64 8.99 -6.12 -7.64
C PHE A 64 8.89 -7.65 -7.69
N ARG A 65 9.52 -8.33 -8.65
CA ARG A 65 9.63 -9.79 -8.68
C ARG A 65 10.41 -10.32 -7.47
N VAL A 66 11.53 -9.66 -7.15
CA VAL A 66 12.34 -9.99 -5.97
C VAL A 66 11.55 -9.72 -4.69
N LEU A 67 10.90 -8.56 -4.58
CA LEU A 67 10.08 -8.19 -3.41
C LEU A 67 8.98 -9.25 -3.18
N ARG A 68 8.21 -9.58 -4.20
CA ARG A 68 7.17 -10.62 -4.15
C ARG A 68 7.73 -11.97 -3.68
N THR A 69 8.84 -12.42 -4.28
CA THR A 69 9.42 -13.72 -3.96
C THR A 69 9.90 -13.79 -2.51
N LYS A 70 10.52 -12.72 -2.02
CA LYS A 70 10.93 -12.64 -0.62
C LYS A 70 9.74 -12.54 0.31
N LEU A 71 8.71 -11.78 -0.04
CA LEU A 71 7.47 -11.69 0.74
C LEU A 71 6.84 -13.08 0.87
N ASP A 72 6.66 -13.82 -0.21
CA ASP A 72 6.15 -15.20 -0.19
C ASP A 72 6.96 -16.09 0.75
N TYR A 73 8.30 -15.96 0.72
CA TYR A 73 9.18 -16.72 1.62
C TYR A 73 8.97 -16.37 3.09
N PHE A 74 8.82 -15.09 3.43
CA PHE A 74 8.62 -14.62 4.81
C PHE A 74 7.24 -14.97 5.36
N ILE A 75 6.20 -14.96 4.54
CA ILE A 75 4.83 -15.28 5.00
C ILE A 75 4.53 -16.79 4.99
N LYS A 76 5.31 -17.61 4.28
CA LYS A 76 5.12 -19.05 4.20
C LYS A 76 5.01 -19.78 5.55
N PRO A 77 5.83 -19.45 6.57
CA PRO A 77 5.74 -20.09 7.89
C PRO A 77 4.40 -19.87 8.62
N PHE A 78 3.65 -18.82 8.26
CA PHE A 78 2.35 -18.50 8.85
C PHE A 78 1.19 -19.32 8.27
N GLY A 79 1.49 -20.38 7.51
CA GLY A 79 0.54 -21.34 6.95
C GLY A 79 0.25 -21.12 5.45
N ALA A 80 -0.41 -22.10 4.85
CA ALA A 80 -0.76 -22.11 3.41
C ALA A 80 -2.06 -21.33 3.09
N GLY A 81 -2.57 -20.53 4.02
CA GLY A 81 -3.82 -19.78 3.84
C GLY A 81 -3.68 -18.51 3.02
N LYS A 82 -4.81 -17.90 2.74
CA LYS A 82 -4.95 -16.58 2.11
C LYS A 82 -4.37 -15.50 3.02
N LYS A 83 -3.70 -14.49 2.45
CA LYS A 83 -2.86 -13.55 3.20
C LYS A 83 -3.37 -12.12 3.11
N ILE A 84 -3.44 -11.47 4.26
CA ILE A 84 -3.63 -10.04 4.39
C ILE A 84 -2.28 -9.39 4.69
N ILE A 85 -1.86 -8.45 3.83
CA ILE A 85 -0.58 -7.74 3.95
C ILE A 85 -0.88 -6.25 4.13
N LEU A 86 -0.49 -5.70 5.26
CA LEU A 86 -0.59 -4.28 5.53
C LEU A 86 0.65 -3.55 5.00
N VAL A 87 0.44 -2.49 4.25
CA VAL A 87 1.50 -1.61 3.74
C VAL A 87 1.38 -0.24 4.39
N THR A 88 2.42 0.18 5.10
CA THR A 88 2.47 1.48 5.79
C THR A 88 3.86 2.12 5.71
N SER A 89 4.04 3.30 6.30
CA SER A 89 5.33 4.02 6.38
C SER A 89 5.36 4.94 7.60
N PHE A 90 6.50 5.57 7.88
CA PHE A 90 6.55 6.67 8.85
C PHE A 90 5.92 7.95 8.26
N ASN A 91 6.38 8.37 7.08
CA ASN A 91 6.08 9.69 6.54
C ASN A 91 5.10 9.62 5.36
N ILE A 92 4.36 10.72 5.16
CA ILE A 92 3.61 10.97 3.93
C ILE A 92 4.60 11.02 2.76
N GLY A 93 4.19 10.50 1.60
CA GLY A 93 5.01 10.56 0.39
C GLY A 93 6.15 9.53 0.33
N ALA A 94 6.20 8.56 1.25
CA ALA A 94 7.17 7.46 1.22
C ALA A 94 6.99 6.50 0.03
N GLY A 95 5.81 6.51 -0.61
CA GLY A 95 5.53 5.68 -1.78
C GLY A 95 4.67 4.46 -1.49
N LYS A 96 3.96 4.40 -0.36
CA LYS A 96 3.09 3.27 0.04
C LYS A 96 2.17 2.80 -1.07
N SER A 97 1.30 3.67 -1.55
CA SER A 97 0.30 3.33 -2.56
C SER A 97 0.92 2.91 -3.90
N PHE A 98 2.12 3.43 -4.23
CA PHE A 98 2.90 2.95 -5.37
C PHE A 98 3.36 1.51 -5.14
N ILE A 99 3.89 1.21 -3.95
CA ILE A 99 4.31 -0.15 -3.59
C ILE A 99 3.10 -1.08 -3.54
N SER A 100 1.99 -0.68 -2.91
CA SER A 100 0.75 -1.46 -2.80
C SER A 100 0.22 -1.85 -4.18
N ALA A 101 0.05 -0.90 -5.10
CA ALA A 101 -0.48 -1.17 -6.44
C ALA A 101 0.45 -2.07 -7.28
N ASN A 102 1.76 -1.79 -7.29
CA ASN A 102 2.71 -2.57 -8.09
C ASN A 102 2.99 -3.96 -7.49
N LEU A 103 2.94 -4.11 -6.17
CA LEU A 103 3.03 -5.41 -5.52
C LEU A 103 1.78 -6.25 -5.83
N SER A 104 0.58 -5.65 -5.79
CA SER A 104 -0.67 -6.31 -6.16
C SER A 104 -0.60 -6.83 -7.59
N GLU A 105 -0.13 -6.02 -8.53
CA GLU A 105 0.06 -6.45 -9.92
C GLU A 105 1.09 -7.58 -10.03
N ALA A 106 2.22 -7.46 -9.32
CA ALA A 106 3.26 -8.48 -9.32
C ALA A 106 2.77 -9.83 -8.78
N LEU A 107 1.86 -9.83 -7.80
CA LEU A 107 1.21 -11.02 -7.26
C LEU A 107 0.19 -11.58 -8.25
N ALA A 108 -0.65 -10.72 -8.82
CA ALA A 108 -1.69 -11.12 -9.79
C ALA A 108 -1.10 -11.75 -11.07
N LEU A 109 0.07 -11.29 -11.52
CA LEU A 109 0.80 -11.89 -12.64
C LEU A 109 1.29 -13.33 -12.37
N LYS A 110 1.08 -13.88 -11.17
CA LYS A 110 1.27 -15.30 -10.82
C LYS A 110 -0.05 -16.07 -10.72
N ASP A 111 -1.08 -15.62 -11.41
CA ASP A 111 -2.41 -16.21 -11.40
C ASP A 111 -3.07 -16.24 -10.01
N CYS A 112 -2.64 -15.33 -9.09
CA CYS A 112 -3.27 -15.12 -7.80
C CYS A 112 -4.41 -14.11 -7.93
N ARG A 113 -5.52 -14.34 -7.22
CA ARG A 113 -6.58 -13.35 -7.06
C ARG A 113 -6.15 -12.36 -5.99
N VAL A 114 -5.98 -11.11 -6.38
CA VAL A 114 -5.45 -10.06 -5.50
C VAL A 114 -6.42 -8.90 -5.41
N LEU A 115 -6.72 -8.48 -4.17
CA LEU A 115 -7.48 -7.27 -3.87
C LEU A 115 -6.58 -6.25 -3.17
N ALA A 116 -6.55 -5.03 -3.67
CA ALA A 116 -5.94 -3.90 -2.97
C ALA A 116 -7.03 -3.01 -2.37
N ILE A 117 -6.98 -2.77 -1.06
CA ILE A 117 -7.96 -1.94 -0.33
C ILE A 117 -7.29 -0.65 0.11
N ASP A 118 -7.88 0.47 -0.20
CA ASP A 118 -7.40 1.78 0.24
C ASP A 118 -7.95 2.12 1.63
N PHE A 119 -7.11 2.01 2.64
CA PHE A 119 -7.41 2.37 4.02
C PHE A 119 -6.94 3.79 4.39
N ASP A 120 -6.24 4.49 3.49
CA ASP A 120 -5.89 5.90 3.71
C ASP A 120 -7.11 6.79 3.40
N MET A 121 -8.10 6.76 4.29
CA MET A 121 -9.35 7.51 4.17
C MET A 121 -9.15 9.04 4.25
N ARG A 122 -7.91 9.52 4.36
CA ARG A 122 -7.57 10.95 4.39
C ARG A 122 -7.09 11.44 3.02
N HIS A 123 -6.33 10.59 2.31
CA HIS A 123 -5.70 10.97 1.04
C HIS A 123 -6.15 10.11 -0.13
N ALA A 124 -6.71 8.93 0.11
CA ALA A 124 -7.24 8.00 -0.89
C ALA A 124 -6.29 7.79 -2.09
N SER A 125 -5.00 7.61 -1.79
CA SER A 125 -3.96 7.61 -2.82
C SER A 125 -4.01 6.36 -3.70
N LEU A 126 -4.32 5.20 -3.15
CA LEU A 126 -4.46 3.95 -3.91
C LEU A 126 -5.71 4.00 -4.81
N SER A 127 -6.79 4.63 -4.34
CA SER A 127 -8.03 4.80 -5.11
C SER A 127 -7.81 5.48 -6.47
N THR A 128 -6.75 6.27 -6.61
CA THR A 128 -6.43 6.94 -7.90
C THR A 128 -5.93 5.99 -8.98
N PHE A 129 -5.51 4.78 -8.63
CA PHE A 129 -5.13 3.73 -9.59
C PHE A 129 -6.37 3.08 -10.21
N GLY A 130 -7.51 3.10 -9.50
CA GLY A 130 -8.82 2.65 -9.99
C GLY A 130 -9.57 3.71 -10.79
N GLU A 131 -10.82 3.40 -11.14
CA GLU A 131 -11.77 4.33 -11.73
C GLU A 131 -12.32 5.30 -10.68
N THR A 132 -12.77 6.48 -11.11
CA THR A 132 -13.45 7.41 -10.20
C THR A 132 -14.81 6.85 -9.81
N GLN A 133 -14.99 6.62 -8.51
CA GLN A 133 -16.21 6.04 -7.96
C GLN A 133 -16.63 6.82 -6.70
N ALA A 134 -17.92 7.13 -6.60
CA ALA A 134 -18.47 7.85 -5.45
C ALA A 134 -18.58 6.95 -4.21
N GLN A 135 -18.88 5.67 -4.40
CA GLN A 135 -19.02 4.69 -3.31
C GLN A 135 -17.78 3.80 -3.21
N GLY A 136 -17.45 3.39 -2.02
CA GLY A 136 -16.29 2.55 -1.73
C GLY A 136 -16.32 2.07 -0.28
N LEU A 137 -15.15 1.80 0.28
CA LEU A 137 -14.97 1.29 1.65
C LEU A 137 -15.74 2.12 2.69
N SER A 138 -15.73 3.46 2.57
CA SER A 138 -16.45 4.34 3.49
C SER A 138 -17.96 4.10 3.47
N ALA A 139 -18.55 3.87 2.29
CA ALA A 139 -19.98 3.58 2.16
C ALA A 139 -20.37 2.25 2.82
N TYR A 140 -19.52 1.23 2.70
CA TYR A 140 -19.72 -0.06 3.37
C TYR A 140 -19.65 0.08 4.89
N LEU A 141 -18.61 0.71 5.40
CA LEU A 141 -18.41 0.86 6.84
C LEU A 141 -19.47 1.75 7.50
N CYS A 142 -20.00 2.76 6.79
CA CYS A 142 -21.12 3.57 7.23
C CYS A 142 -22.48 2.86 7.15
N GLY A 143 -22.58 1.68 6.52
CA GLY A 143 -23.84 0.98 6.33
C GLY A 143 -24.74 1.55 5.23
N ILE A 144 -24.18 2.33 4.31
CA ILE A 144 -24.88 2.84 3.11
C ILE A 144 -25.03 1.73 2.06
N GLU A 145 -24.02 0.87 1.95
CA GLU A 145 -24.06 -0.36 1.14
C GLU A 145 -23.65 -1.54 2.02
N ASP A 146 -24.41 -2.61 1.98
CA ASP A 146 -24.17 -3.81 2.79
C ASP A 146 -23.43 -4.91 2.02
N ASP A 147 -23.34 -4.78 0.71
CA ASP A 147 -22.62 -5.72 -0.13
C ASP A 147 -21.29 -5.13 -0.63
N VAL A 148 -20.19 -5.52 0.00
CA VAL A 148 -18.85 -5.04 -0.35
C VAL A 148 -18.47 -5.41 -1.80
N ALA A 149 -19.00 -6.51 -2.35
CA ALA A 149 -18.66 -6.95 -3.71
C ALA A 149 -19.07 -5.92 -4.78
N LYS A 150 -20.16 -5.17 -4.56
CA LYS A 150 -20.59 -4.10 -5.47
C LYS A 150 -19.67 -2.89 -5.51
N LEU A 151 -18.81 -2.74 -4.51
CA LEU A 151 -17.89 -1.62 -4.35
C LEU A 151 -16.50 -1.92 -4.92
N ILE A 152 -16.22 -3.17 -5.22
CA ILE A 152 -14.95 -3.62 -5.77
C ILE A 152 -14.89 -3.31 -7.27
N GLN A 153 -13.81 -2.70 -7.69
CA GLN A 153 -13.49 -2.48 -9.11
C GLN A 153 -12.63 -3.63 -9.60
N HIS A 154 -13.16 -4.42 -10.52
CA HIS A 154 -12.45 -5.55 -11.10
C HIS A 154 -11.54 -5.11 -12.24
N ASN A 155 -10.27 -5.48 -12.18
CA ASN A 155 -9.23 -5.20 -13.19
C ASN A 155 -9.23 -3.74 -13.68
N PRO A 156 -9.26 -2.72 -12.79
CA PRO A 156 -9.42 -1.33 -13.21
C PRO A 156 -8.25 -0.88 -14.08
N LYS A 157 -8.54 -0.13 -15.12
CA LYS A 157 -7.54 0.42 -16.07
C LYS A 157 -6.60 -0.63 -16.68
N GLY A 158 -7.05 -1.89 -16.78
CA GLY A 158 -6.27 -2.97 -17.36
C GLY A 158 -5.21 -3.57 -16.42
N CYS A 159 -5.31 -3.33 -15.11
CA CYS A 159 -4.57 -4.08 -14.10
C CYS A 159 -5.09 -5.51 -13.99
N ASN A 160 -4.27 -6.42 -13.44
CA ASN A 160 -4.68 -7.81 -13.21
C ASN A 160 -5.18 -8.08 -11.78
N PHE A 161 -5.29 -7.05 -10.96
CA PHE A 161 -5.81 -7.10 -9.58
C PHE A 161 -7.05 -6.21 -9.43
N ASP A 162 -7.79 -6.44 -8.36
CA ASP A 162 -8.99 -5.69 -8.02
C ASP A 162 -8.69 -4.57 -7.01
N ILE A 163 -9.49 -3.51 -7.02
CA ILE A 163 -9.36 -2.40 -6.06
C ILE A 163 -10.68 -2.16 -5.34
N LEU A 164 -10.64 -2.08 -4.01
CA LEU A 164 -11.69 -1.46 -3.21
C LEU A 164 -11.27 -0.03 -2.84
N PRO A 165 -11.79 1.00 -3.53
CA PRO A 165 -11.43 2.39 -3.27
C PRO A 165 -12.07 2.90 -1.97
N VAL A 166 -11.59 4.02 -1.44
CA VAL A 166 -12.23 4.68 -0.28
C VAL A 166 -13.66 5.13 -0.61
N GLY A 167 -13.90 5.64 -1.83
CA GLY A 167 -15.11 6.37 -2.17
C GLY A 167 -15.07 7.80 -1.63
N VAL A 168 -16.19 8.30 -1.09
CA VAL A 168 -16.24 9.60 -0.43
C VAL A 168 -15.44 9.57 0.86
N LEU A 169 -14.57 10.56 1.06
CA LEU A 169 -13.75 10.66 2.28
C LEU A 169 -14.65 10.95 3.50
N PRO A 170 -14.65 10.10 4.53
CA PRO A 170 -15.47 10.28 5.70
C PRO A 170 -14.85 11.35 6.65
N PRO A 171 -15.67 12.05 7.44
CA PRO A 171 -15.18 13.04 8.41
C PRO A 171 -14.49 12.39 9.63
N ASN A 172 -14.81 11.13 9.94
CA ASN A 172 -14.35 10.39 11.13
C ASN A 172 -13.76 9.01 10.77
N PRO A 173 -12.62 8.93 10.08
CA PRO A 173 -12.04 7.67 9.59
C PRO A 173 -11.80 6.65 10.71
N ALA A 174 -11.21 7.07 11.84
CA ALA A 174 -10.84 6.18 12.93
C ALA A 174 -12.05 5.43 13.54
N GLU A 175 -13.19 6.09 13.68
CA GLU A 175 -14.41 5.49 14.21
C GLU A 175 -14.95 4.41 13.28
N LEU A 176 -14.88 4.65 11.96
CA LEU A 176 -15.33 3.68 10.96
C LEU A 176 -14.48 2.41 10.99
N LEU A 177 -13.18 2.53 11.21
CA LEU A 177 -12.27 1.39 11.29
C LEU A 177 -12.50 0.51 12.52
N LEU A 178 -13.13 1.05 13.56
CA LEU A 178 -13.56 0.29 14.75
C LEU A 178 -14.92 -0.41 14.56
N SER A 179 -15.58 -0.22 13.42
CA SER A 179 -16.86 -0.85 13.14
C SER A 179 -16.76 -2.38 13.11
N PRO A 180 -17.72 -3.12 13.70
CA PRO A 180 -17.81 -4.58 13.57
C PRO A 180 -17.82 -5.05 12.10
N LYS A 181 -18.33 -4.24 11.17
CA LYS A 181 -18.32 -4.53 9.73
C LYS A 181 -16.93 -4.77 9.15
N MET A 182 -15.86 -4.28 9.80
CA MET A 182 -14.48 -4.55 9.39
C MET A 182 -14.15 -6.04 9.41
N ASN A 183 -14.47 -6.72 10.52
CA ASN A 183 -14.23 -8.17 10.65
C ASN A 183 -15.00 -8.94 9.58
N ASP A 184 -16.30 -8.68 9.49
CA ASP A 184 -17.22 -9.39 8.56
C ASP A 184 -16.75 -9.21 7.10
N MET A 185 -16.31 -7.99 6.74
CA MET A 185 -15.76 -7.69 5.42
C MET A 185 -14.48 -8.48 5.13
N LEU A 186 -13.50 -8.42 6.02
CA LEU A 186 -12.21 -9.07 5.79
C LEU A 186 -12.34 -10.59 5.80
N ASP A 187 -13.19 -11.17 6.64
CA ASP A 187 -13.46 -12.60 6.66
C ASP A 187 -14.13 -13.08 5.36
N LYS A 188 -15.09 -12.29 4.83
CA LYS A 188 -15.71 -12.56 3.53
C LYS A 188 -14.67 -12.50 2.41
N LEU A 189 -13.88 -11.41 2.34
CA LEU A 189 -12.88 -11.20 1.30
C LEU A 189 -11.72 -12.21 1.36
N ARG A 190 -11.32 -12.67 2.55
CA ARG A 190 -10.35 -13.77 2.69
C ARG A 190 -10.79 -15.05 1.99
N ASN A 191 -12.09 -15.29 1.83
CA ASN A 191 -12.59 -16.46 1.13
C ASN A 191 -12.51 -16.33 -0.40
N GLU A 192 -12.44 -15.11 -0.92
CA GLU A 192 -12.49 -14.81 -2.35
C GLU A 192 -11.10 -14.56 -2.96
N TYR A 193 -10.18 -13.98 -2.19
CA TYR A 193 -8.86 -13.54 -2.67
C TYR A 193 -7.72 -14.36 -2.03
N ASP A 194 -6.65 -14.58 -2.81
CA ASP A 194 -5.44 -15.25 -2.34
C ASP A 194 -4.55 -14.26 -1.56
N TYR A 195 -4.55 -12.99 -1.98
CA TYR A 195 -3.87 -11.88 -1.31
C TYR A 195 -4.78 -10.67 -1.18
N ILE A 196 -4.76 -10.04 -0.02
CA ILE A 196 -5.40 -8.75 0.24
C ILE A 196 -4.31 -7.78 0.70
N ILE A 197 -4.13 -6.69 -0.04
CA ILE A 197 -3.15 -5.64 0.27
C ILE A 197 -3.90 -4.45 0.88
N LEU A 198 -3.58 -4.10 2.12
CA LEU A 198 -4.15 -2.97 2.82
C LEU A 198 -3.21 -1.77 2.71
N ASP A 199 -3.55 -0.76 1.91
CA ASP A 199 -2.79 0.49 1.80
C ASP A 199 -3.17 1.44 2.92
N CYS A 200 -2.36 1.49 3.98
CA CYS A 200 -2.68 2.21 5.21
C CYS A 200 -1.99 3.58 5.28
N PRO A 201 -2.54 4.55 6.04
CA PRO A 201 -1.88 5.84 6.30
C PRO A 201 -0.54 5.65 7.03
N PRO A 202 0.33 6.68 7.09
CA PRO A 202 1.55 6.65 7.87
C PRO A 202 1.28 6.44 9.36
N ILE A 203 2.16 5.68 10.04
CA ILE A 203 2.00 5.37 11.48
C ILE A 203 2.13 6.62 12.35
N ASP A 204 2.99 7.56 11.97
CA ASP A 204 3.32 8.75 12.78
C ASP A 204 2.13 9.72 12.93
N ILE A 205 1.16 9.63 12.05
CA ILE A 205 0.07 10.61 11.96
C ILE A 205 -1.22 10.11 12.59
N VAL A 206 -1.43 8.77 12.66
CA VAL A 206 -2.77 8.24 12.92
C VAL A 206 -2.76 6.92 13.68
N THR A 207 -3.66 6.84 14.66
CA THR A 207 -4.02 5.60 15.37
C THR A 207 -4.65 4.54 14.45
N ASP A 208 -5.11 4.95 13.25
CA ASP A 208 -5.82 4.10 12.28
C ASP A 208 -5.03 2.84 11.92
N THR A 209 -3.73 2.98 11.63
CA THR A 209 -2.87 1.83 11.32
C THR A 209 -2.73 0.86 12.50
N SER A 210 -2.77 1.38 13.74
CA SER A 210 -2.71 0.53 14.94
C SER A 210 -3.97 -0.32 15.13
N ILE A 211 -5.11 0.13 14.62
CA ILE A 211 -6.37 -0.62 14.63
C ILE A 211 -6.29 -1.73 13.57
N ILE A 212 -5.78 -1.41 12.39
CA ILE A 212 -5.80 -2.32 11.22
C ILE A 212 -4.73 -3.41 11.33
N LYS A 213 -3.61 -3.18 12.04
CA LYS A 213 -2.47 -4.12 12.11
C LYS A 213 -2.86 -5.52 12.60
N ASP A 214 -3.87 -5.62 13.46
CA ASP A 214 -4.28 -6.88 14.08
C ASP A 214 -5.05 -7.79 13.10
N TYR A 215 -5.48 -7.24 11.95
CA TYR A 215 -6.09 -8.00 10.86
C TYR A 215 -5.08 -8.56 9.85
N ALA A 216 -3.84 -8.06 9.89
CA ALA A 216 -2.83 -8.42 8.90
C ALA A 216 -1.98 -9.61 9.34
N ASP A 217 -1.71 -10.53 8.40
CA ASP A 217 -0.79 -11.66 8.59
C ASP A 217 0.68 -11.20 8.48
N ALA A 218 0.93 -10.11 7.76
CA ALA A 218 2.25 -9.49 7.64
C ALA A 218 2.16 -7.98 7.47
N ASN A 219 3.14 -7.26 8.03
CA ASN A 219 3.25 -5.80 7.91
C ASN A 219 4.47 -5.44 7.06
N LEU A 220 4.24 -4.76 5.94
CA LEU A 220 5.26 -4.23 5.06
C LEU A 220 5.48 -2.74 5.33
N PHE A 221 6.66 -2.41 5.82
CA PHE A 221 7.02 -1.04 6.16
C PHE A 221 7.82 -0.39 5.03
N VAL A 222 7.30 0.68 4.45
CA VAL A 222 7.94 1.41 3.35
C VAL A 222 8.77 2.56 3.89
N ILE A 223 10.07 2.54 3.60
CA ILE A 223 11.01 3.59 3.96
C ILE A 223 11.56 4.22 2.69
N ARG A 224 11.40 5.53 2.56
CA ARG A 224 12.01 6.28 1.46
C ARG A 224 13.32 6.89 1.91
N VAL A 225 14.41 6.46 1.27
CA VAL A 225 15.75 7.01 1.51
C VAL A 225 15.78 8.48 1.09
N GLY A 226 16.36 9.34 1.93
CA GLY A 226 16.51 10.78 1.65
C GLY A 226 15.25 11.62 1.90
N LEU A 227 14.16 11.03 2.37
CA LEU A 227 13.01 11.80 2.86
C LEU A 227 13.38 12.32 4.26
N ILE A 228 13.54 13.63 4.40
CA ILE A 228 13.76 14.27 5.70
C ILE A 228 12.39 14.30 6.39
N GLY A 229 12.31 13.77 7.62
CA GLY A 229 11.14 13.96 8.45
C GLY A 229 10.91 15.46 8.64
N GLN A 230 9.76 15.95 8.20
CA GLN A 230 9.28 17.24 8.66
C GLN A 230 8.79 17.03 10.09
N THR A 231 9.58 17.49 11.05
CA THR A 231 9.16 17.69 12.44
C THR A 231 8.23 18.87 12.53
#